data_27cb9cd23a0b3623678e96ca192d8f69
#
_entry.id   27cb9cd23a0b3623678e96ca192d8f69
#
_cell.length_a   1.000
_cell.length_b   1.000
_cell.length_c   1.000
_cell.angle_alpha   90.00
_cell.angle_beta   90.00
_cell.angle_gamma   90.00
#
_symmetry.space_group_name_H-M   'P 1'
#
loop_
_entity.id
_entity.type
_entity.pdbx_description
1 polymer ?
#
loop_
_entity_poly.entity_id
_entity_poly.type
_entity_poly.pdbx_seq_one_letter_code
_entity_poly.pdbx_strand_id
1 'polypeptide(L)'
;MFQGFTPEAIEFLWGIKFNNNREWFLPRKEQFLALVDRPMRELGSELFDAIRAEYPNEPLRLHVCRIYRDARRLFGRGPYKDHLWLTIERP
;
A
#
# COMPACT_ATOMS: atom_id res chain seq x y z
N MET A 1 8.89 12.46 -6.15
CA MET A 1 9.64 11.39 -6.84
C MET A 1 9.91 10.25 -5.86
N PHE A 2 9.58 9.02 -6.27
CA PHE A 2 9.81 7.87 -5.42
C PHE A 2 11.30 7.61 -5.21
N GLN A 3 11.73 7.48 -3.98
CA GLN A 3 13.14 7.29 -3.63
C GLN A 3 13.40 5.98 -2.87
N GLY A 4 12.47 5.03 -2.95
CA GLY A 4 12.58 3.77 -2.25
C GLY A 4 11.87 3.78 -0.91
N PHE A 5 11.72 2.59 -0.32
CA PHE A 5 11.16 2.45 1.01
C PHE A 5 12.28 2.47 2.04
N THR A 6 12.05 3.17 3.14
CA THR A 6 13.05 3.29 4.20
C THR A 6 13.05 2.05 5.10
N PRO A 7 14.14 1.82 5.88
CA PRO A 7 14.13 0.77 6.89
C PRO A 7 12.99 0.93 7.90
N GLU A 8 12.62 2.17 8.23
CA GLU A 8 11.51 2.47 9.13
C GLU A 8 10.18 1.99 8.56
N ALA A 9 9.99 2.09 7.23
CA ALA A 9 8.79 1.57 6.58
C ALA A 9 8.70 0.05 6.73
N ILE A 10 9.82 -0.65 6.55
CA ILE A 10 9.88 -2.10 6.69
C ILE A 10 9.60 -2.50 8.13
N GLU A 11 10.20 -1.81 9.09
CA GLU A 11 9.93 -2.05 10.52
C GLU A 11 8.47 -1.83 10.85
N PHE A 12 7.84 -0.82 10.25
CA PHE A 12 6.43 -0.54 10.48
C PHE A 12 5.55 -1.70 9.98
N LEU A 13 5.86 -2.25 8.82
CA LEU A 13 5.12 -3.40 8.29
C LEU A 13 5.27 -4.63 9.18
N TRP A 14 6.47 -4.87 9.72
CA TRP A 14 6.68 -5.92 10.72
C TRP A 14 5.84 -5.65 11.98
N GLY A 15 5.78 -4.38 12.41
CA GLY A 15 4.96 -3.98 13.54
C GLY A 15 3.49 -4.32 13.33
N ILE A 16 2.95 -4.07 12.13
CA ILE A 16 1.57 -4.45 11.80
C ILE A 16 1.40 -5.96 11.90
N LYS A 17 2.37 -6.72 11.39
CA LYS A 17 2.28 -8.18 11.39
C LYS A 17 2.18 -8.75 12.81
N PHE A 18 2.96 -8.21 13.74
CA PHE A 18 3.00 -8.70 15.11
C PHE A 18 1.97 -8.05 16.03
N ASN A 19 1.39 -6.91 15.64
CA ASN A 19 0.42 -6.16 16.45
C ASN A 19 -0.80 -5.79 15.59
N ASN A 20 -1.40 -6.78 14.95
CA ASN A 20 -2.45 -6.54 13.97
C ASN A 20 -3.80 -6.31 14.67
N ASN A 21 -3.92 -5.14 15.28
CA ASN A 21 -5.14 -4.69 15.96
C ASN A 21 -5.27 -3.17 15.88
N ARG A 22 -6.50 -2.70 16.09
CA ARG A 22 -6.82 -1.28 15.94
C ARG A 22 -6.14 -0.43 17.03
N GLU A 23 -6.01 -0.95 18.22
CA GLU A 23 -5.39 -0.22 19.34
C GLU A 23 -3.94 0.15 19.05
N TRP A 24 -3.22 -0.77 18.40
CA TRP A 24 -1.84 -0.51 18.00
C TRP A 24 -1.78 0.44 16.80
N PHE A 25 -2.65 0.23 15.81
CA PHE A 25 -2.56 0.92 14.52
C PHE A 25 -3.05 2.36 14.57
N LEU A 26 -4.19 2.63 15.22
CA LEU A 26 -4.79 3.97 15.17
C LEU A 26 -3.87 5.08 15.64
N PRO A 27 -3.12 4.94 16.77
CA PRO A 27 -2.17 5.98 17.15
C PRO A 27 -1.01 6.14 16.19
N ARG A 28 -0.78 5.15 15.32
CA ARG A 28 0.35 5.12 14.38
C ARG A 28 -0.06 5.35 12.93
N LYS A 29 -1.31 5.73 12.71
CA LYS A 29 -1.83 5.92 11.34
C LYS A 29 -1.05 6.97 10.56
N GLU A 30 -0.65 8.05 11.22
CA GLU A 30 0.15 9.09 10.56
C GLU A 30 1.51 8.57 10.12
N GLN A 31 2.13 7.71 10.92
CA GLN A 31 3.38 7.06 10.53
C GLN A 31 3.16 6.15 9.32
N PHE A 32 2.07 5.41 9.29
CA PHE A 32 1.73 4.58 8.15
C PHE A 32 1.62 5.42 6.87
N LEU A 33 0.89 6.53 6.94
CA LEU A 33 0.70 7.39 5.77
C LEU A 33 2.03 7.96 5.26
N ALA A 34 2.92 8.35 6.15
CA ALA A 34 4.20 8.95 5.78
C ALA A 34 5.23 7.92 5.30
N LEU A 35 5.31 6.76 5.98
CA LEU A 35 6.38 5.78 5.74
C LEU A 35 6.02 4.77 4.65
N VAL A 36 4.75 4.43 4.49
CA VAL A 36 4.31 3.34 3.61
C VAL A 36 3.37 3.83 2.52
N ASP A 37 2.28 4.48 2.88
CA ASP A 37 1.23 4.82 1.92
C ASP A 37 1.71 5.82 0.87
N ARG A 38 2.30 6.91 1.30
CA ARG A 38 2.76 7.97 0.39
C ARG A 38 3.84 7.46 -0.56
N PRO A 39 4.91 6.77 -0.09
CA PRO A 39 5.89 6.19 -1.01
C PRO A 39 5.28 5.19 -1.98
N MET A 40 4.33 4.37 -1.52
CA MET A 40 3.66 3.40 -2.39
C MET A 40 2.91 4.10 -3.52
N ARG A 41 2.22 5.20 -3.20
CA ARG A 41 1.48 5.97 -4.20
C ARG A 41 2.40 6.69 -5.17
N GLU A 42 3.54 7.19 -4.70
CA GLU A 42 4.55 7.78 -5.57
C GLU A 42 5.11 6.77 -6.56
N LEU A 43 5.45 5.58 -6.07
CA LEU A 43 5.92 4.48 -6.93
C LEU A 43 4.86 4.13 -7.96
N GLY A 44 3.61 3.97 -7.53
CA GLY A 44 2.51 3.64 -8.42
C GLY A 44 2.31 4.69 -9.51
N SER A 45 2.37 5.96 -9.15
CA SER A 45 2.20 7.06 -10.09
C SER A 45 3.31 7.07 -11.14
N GLU A 46 4.57 6.88 -10.73
CA GLU A 46 5.70 6.85 -11.65
C GLU A 46 5.62 5.66 -12.61
N LEU A 47 5.28 4.48 -12.09
CA LEU A 47 5.11 3.28 -12.91
C LEU A 47 3.94 3.45 -13.89
N PHE A 48 2.84 4.04 -13.42
CA PHE A 48 1.66 4.27 -14.26
C PHE A 48 1.99 5.21 -15.42
N ASP A 49 2.70 6.30 -15.15
CA ASP A 49 3.09 7.24 -16.20
C ASP A 49 4.00 6.58 -17.22
N ALA A 50 4.96 5.76 -16.77
CA ALA A 50 5.88 5.06 -17.67
C ALA A 50 5.13 4.07 -18.57
N ILE A 51 4.20 3.31 -18.00
CA ILE A 51 3.43 2.33 -18.77
C ILE A 51 2.48 3.01 -19.74
N ARG A 52 1.84 4.09 -19.32
CA ARG A 52 0.97 4.87 -20.22
C ARG A 52 1.73 5.42 -21.43
N ALA A 53 2.98 5.82 -21.23
CA ALA A 53 3.81 6.32 -22.33
C ALA A 53 4.07 5.24 -23.37
N GLU A 54 4.18 3.96 -22.97
CA GLU A 54 4.37 2.85 -23.89
C GLU A 54 3.08 2.39 -24.56
N TYR A 55 1.93 2.59 -23.90
CA TYR A 55 0.63 2.13 -24.39
C TYR A 55 -0.37 3.29 -24.40
N PRO A 56 -0.13 4.34 -25.22
CA PRO A 56 -0.94 5.57 -25.15
C PRO A 56 -2.40 5.40 -25.56
N ASN A 57 -2.72 4.33 -26.27
CA ASN A 57 -4.10 4.06 -26.73
C ASN A 57 -4.86 3.10 -25.80
N GLU A 58 -4.24 2.64 -24.72
CA GLU A 58 -4.90 1.73 -23.78
C GLU A 58 -5.49 2.49 -22.62
N PRO A 59 -6.76 2.22 -22.25
CA PRO A 59 -7.40 2.87 -21.10
C PRO A 59 -6.98 2.17 -19.81
N LEU A 60 -5.81 2.54 -19.26
CA LEU A 60 -5.27 1.93 -18.06
C LEU A 60 -5.69 2.67 -16.81
N ARG A 61 -5.73 1.98 -15.69
CA ARG A 61 -5.95 2.59 -14.39
C ARG A 61 -4.98 2.01 -13.36
N LEU A 62 -4.62 2.86 -12.40
CA LEU A 62 -3.79 2.49 -11.27
C LEU A 62 -4.68 2.17 -10.07
N HIS A 63 -4.40 1.05 -9.40
CA HIS A 63 -5.03 0.71 -8.15
C HIS A 63 -3.96 0.41 -7.11
N VAL A 64 -4.01 1.13 -5.98
CA VAL A 64 -3.14 0.86 -4.82
C VAL A 64 -4.02 0.21 -3.76
N CYS A 65 -3.58 -0.95 -3.22
CA CYS A 65 -4.38 -1.67 -2.25
C CYS A 65 -4.55 -0.85 -0.96
N ARG A 66 -5.66 -1.11 -0.26
CA ARG A 66 -5.92 -0.49 1.04
C ARG A 66 -5.29 -1.33 2.14
N ILE A 67 -4.96 -0.70 3.27
CA ILE A 67 -4.37 -1.40 4.40
C ILE A 67 -5.37 -2.35 5.07
N TYR A 68 -6.67 -2.07 4.93
CA TYR A 68 -7.70 -2.83 5.62
C TYR A 68 -8.00 -4.14 4.90
N ARG A 69 -8.08 -5.24 5.68
CA ARG A 69 -8.57 -6.51 5.16
C ARG A 69 -10.08 -6.49 5.04
N ASP A 70 -10.60 -7.27 4.09
CA ASP A 70 -12.02 -7.49 3.97
C ASP A 70 -12.53 -8.18 5.25
N ALA A 71 -13.48 -7.54 5.94
CA ALA A 71 -14.00 -8.05 7.20
C ALA A 71 -14.59 -9.45 7.08
N ARG A 72 -15.08 -9.81 5.89
CA ARG A 72 -15.65 -11.15 5.64
C ARG A 72 -14.60 -12.23 5.48
N ARG A 73 -13.30 -11.86 5.38
CA ARG A 73 -12.20 -12.79 5.09
C ARG A 73 -11.09 -12.72 6.11
N LEU A 74 -11.41 -12.33 7.35
CA LEU A 74 -10.37 -12.21 8.38
C LEU A 74 -9.85 -13.56 8.83
N PHE A 75 -10.72 -14.56 9.02
CA PHE A 75 -10.34 -15.93 9.41
C PHE A 75 -9.38 -15.95 10.60
N GLY A 76 -9.68 -15.14 11.63
CA GLY A 76 -8.84 -15.06 12.82
C GLY A 76 -7.62 -14.15 12.71
N ARG A 77 -7.36 -13.59 11.53
CA ARG A 77 -6.28 -12.61 11.35
C ARG A 77 -6.76 -11.22 11.76
N GLY A 78 -5.83 -10.33 12.04
CA GLY A 78 -6.16 -8.97 12.38
C GLY A 78 -6.73 -8.16 11.22
N PRO A 79 -7.25 -6.94 11.48
CA PRO A 79 -7.95 -6.15 10.46
C PRO A 79 -7.05 -5.51 9.40
N TYR A 80 -5.74 -5.60 9.52
CA TYR A 80 -4.82 -4.93 8.59
C TYR A 80 -4.01 -5.93 7.80
N LYS A 81 -3.67 -5.54 6.55
CA LYS A 81 -2.80 -6.34 5.70
C LYS A 81 -1.36 -6.25 6.19
N ASP A 82 -0.63 -7.34 6.13
CA ASP A 82 0.79 -7.39 6.45
C ASP A 82 1.68 -7.30 5.19
N HIS A 83 1.07 -7.22 4.03
CA HIS A 83 1.74 -6.94 2.77
C HIS A 83 0.84 -6.07 1.89
N LEU A 84 1.47 -5.27 1.03
CA LEU A 84 0.75 -4.32 0.19
C LEU A 84 1.14 -4.54 -1.27
N TRP A 85 0.22 -4.17 -2.17
CA TRP A 85 0.46 -4.26 -3.60
C TRP A 85 -0.20 -3.12 -4.34
N LEU A 86 0.20 -2.95 -5.59
CA LEU A 86 -0.50 -2.08 -6.52
C LEU A 86 -0.68 -2.81 -7.85
N THR A 87 -1.65 -2.38 -8.63
CA THR A 87 -1.90 -2.95 -9.95
C THR A 87 -2.12 -1.84 -10.96
N ILE A 88 -1.72 -2.09 -12.21
CA ILE A 88 -2.04 -1.23 -13.34
C ILE A 88 -2.77 -2.14 -14.32
N GLU A 89 -4.04 -1.82 -14.58
CA GLU A 89 -4.92 -2.74 -15.28
C GLU A 89 -5.88 -1.98 -16.19
N ARG A 90 -6.55 -2.71 -17.06
CA ARG A 90 -7.65 -2.18 -17.86
C ARG A 90 -8.89 -2.08 -16.97
N PRO A 91 -9.67 -0.99 -17.10
CA PRO A 91 -10.92 -0.85 -16.34
C PRO A 91 -11.95 -1.89 -16.72
#